data_e3d444b106134d29af5f68bd3565829d
#
_entry.id   e3d444b106134d29af5f68bd3565829d
#
_cell.length_a   1.000
_cell.length_b   1.000
_cell.length_c   1.000
_cell.angle_alpha   90.00
_cell.angle_beta   90.00
_cell.angle_gamma   90.00
#
_symmetry.space_group_name_H-M   'P 1'
#
loop_
_entity.id
_entity.type
_entity.pdbx_description
1 polymer ?
#
loop_
_entity_poly.entity_id
_entity_poly.type
_entity_poly.pdbx_seq_one_letter_code
_entity_poly.pdbx_strand_id
1 'polypeptide(L)'
;MGHTISRRGFMTVAAGGAAAPTVFAAGAARPALLSGRPVRATPFPSWPVVDGREEKALLDVLHGKRWFRGDGQTVGRFEEAYARLTGARHCIATANGTSALYAALAGLDVAPGDEVILPPYTFVATLN
;
A
#
# COMPACT_ATOMS: atom_id res chain seq x y z
N MET A 1 -21.79 -16.54 -12.50
CA MET A 1 -22.75 -16.16 -11.45
C MET A 1 -21.99 -15.43 -10.38
N GLY A 2 -22.00 -14.09 -10.44
CA GLY A 2 -21.35 -13.24 -9.45
C GLY A 2 -22.23 -13.13 -8.20
N HIS A 3 -21.72 -13.56 -7.06
CA HIS A 3 -22.37 -13.31 -5.78
C HIS A 3 -22.13 -11.84 -5.39
N THR A 4 -23.12 -11.00 -5.61
CA THR A 4 -23.14 -9.65 -5.04
C THR A 4 -23.42 -9.76 -3.54
N ILE A 5 -22.43 -9.43 -2.72
CA ILE A 5 -22.62 -9.32 -1.27
C ILE A 5 -23.28 -7.96 -1.01
N SER A 6 -24.48 -7.94 -0.43
CA SER A 6 -25.15 -6.69 -0.07
C SER A 6 -24.40 -5.98 1.06
N ARG A 7 -24.51 -4.63 1.11
CA ARG A 7 -23.92 -3.79 2.19
C ARG A 7 -24.28 -4.30 3.60
N ARG A 8 -25.53 -4.73 3.80
CA ARG A 8 -25.98 -5.35 5.07
C ARG A 8 -25.27 -6.67 5.35
N GLY A 9 -25.10 -7.53 4.34
CA GLY A 9 -24.39 -8.80 4.47
C GLY A 9 -22.92 -8.60 4.84
N PHE A 10 -22.26 -7.61 4.22
CA PHE A 10 -20.87 -7.26 4.56
C PHE A 10 -20.75 -6.75 6.00
N MET A 11 -21.64 -5.84 6.43
CA MET A 11 -21.63 -5.30 7.80
C MET A 11 -21.89 -6.37 8.85
N THR A 12 -22.74 -7.36 8.56
CA THR A 12 -23.00 -8.48 9.47
C THR A 12 -21.78 -9.39 9.62
N VAL A 13 -21.07 -9.65 8.52
CA VAL A 13 -19.83 -10.46 8.55
C VAL A 13 -18.71 -9.70 9.26
N ALA A 14 -18.56 -8.40 9.02
CA ALA A 14 -17.57 -7.56 9.69
C ALA A 14 -17.84 -7.42 11.19
N ALA A 15 -19.11 -7.29 11.61
CA ALA A 15 -19.47 -7.23 13.03
C ALA A 15 -19.31 -8.58 13.74
N GLY A 16 -19.52 -9.69 13.06
CA GLY A 16 -19.33 -11.03 13.62
C GLY A 16 -17.86 -11.39 13.85
N GLY A 17 -16.94 -10.78 13.08
CA GLY A 17 -15.49 -10.97 13.26
C GLY A 17 -14.85 -10.11 14.34
N ALA A 18 -15.55 -9.11 14.89
CA ALA A 18 -15.01 -8.13 15.83
C ALA A 18 -15.10 -8.55 17.32
N ALA A 19 -15.54 -9.76 17.63
CA ALA A 19 -15.43 -10.31 18.97
C ALA A 19 -14.02 -10.87 19.22
N ALA A 20 -12.98 -10.06 18.99
CA ALA A 20 -11.68 -10.34 19.58
C ALA A 20 -11.84 -10.19 21.11
N PRO A 21 -11.47 -11.20 21.93
CA PRO A 21 -11.48 -11.03 23.35
C PRO A 21 -10.57 -9.87 23.70
N THR A 22 -11.11 -8.82 24.32
CA THR A 22 -10.31 -7.78 24.96
C THR A 22 -9.58 -8.44 26.12
N VAL A 23 -8.44 -9.03 25.86
CA VAL A 23 -7.52 -9.47 26.91
C VAL A 23 -6.89 -8.19 27.47
N PHE A 24 -7.62 -7.50 28.31
CA PHE A 24 -7.01 -6.59 29.27
C PHE A 24 -6.29 -7.45 30.28
N ALA A 25 -5.01 -7.72 30.06
CA ALA A 25 -4.17 -8.39 31.03
C ALA A 25 -4.21 -7.58 32.34
N ALA A 26 -4.73 -8.20 33.40
CA ALA A 26 -4.61 -7.68 34.75
C ALA A 26 -3.12 -7.59 35.09
N GLY A 27 -2.59 -6.38 35.18
CA GLY A 27 -1.16 -6.10 35.32
C GLY A 27 -0.66 -5.14 34.23
N ALA A 28 -1.56 -4.33 33.67
CA ALA A 28 -1.26 -3.41 32.58
C ALA A 28 -0.09 -2.50 32.95
N ALA A 29 1.06 -2.75 32.33
CA ALA A 29 2.17 -1.80 32.33
C ALA A 29 1.63 -0.42 31.90
N ARG A 30 2.00 0.62 32.65
CA ARG A 30 1.58 2.00 32.33
C ARG A 30 1.95 2.33 30.89
N PRO A 31 1.06 2.97 30.13
CA PRO A 31 1.40 3.49 28.80
C PRO A 31 2.67 4.35 28.86
N ALA A 32 3.51 4.29 27.84
CA ALA A 32 4.76 5.05 27.80
C ALA A 32 4.52 6.57 28.00
N LEU A 33 3.39 7.09 27.49
CA LEU A 33 2.97 8.49 27.69
C LEU A 33 2.70 8.85 29.16
N LEU A 34 2.35 7.86 30.00
CA LEU A 34 2.07 8.02 31.43
C LEU A 34 3.20 7.42 32.30
N SER A 35 4.45 7.60 31.90
CA SER A 35 5.67 7.10 32.56
C SER A 35 5.89 5.59 32.47
N GLY A 36 5.19 4.89 31.59
CA GLY A 36 5.47 3.48 31.31
C GLY A 36 6.73 3.33 30.44
N ARG A 37 7.23 2.08 30.36
CA ARG A 37 8.38 1.78 29.50
C ARG A 37 7.96 1.83 28.03
N PRO A 38 8.61 2.62 27.17
CA PRO A 38 8.32 2.63 25.74
C PRO A 38 8.68 1.27 25.11
N VAL A 39 7.87 0.84 24.17
CA VAL A 39 8.13 -0.37 23.36
C VAL A 39 9.44 -0.26 22.61
N ARG A 40 9.80 0.97 22.20
CA ARG A 40 11.02 1.29 21.48
C ARG A 40 11.72 2.49 22.12
N ALA A 41 12.99 2.33 22.45
CA ALA A 41 13.84 3.38 23.00
C ALA A 41 14.81 3.97 21.96
N THR A 42 15.01 3.29 20.82
CA THR A 42 15.86 3.76 19.74
C THR A 42 15.05 4.55 18.71
N PRO A 43 15.62 5.61 18.11
CA PRO A 43 14.96 6.32 17.02
C PRO A 43 14.59 5.39 15.87
N PHE A 44 13.56 5.76 15.11
CA PHE A 44 13.27 5.06 13.85
C PHE A 44 14.41 5.32 12.86
N PRO A 45 14.68 4.35 11.96
CA PRO A 45 15.62 4.58 10.87
C PRO A 45 15.22 5.82 10.08
N SER A 46 16.21 6.59 9.64
CA SER A 46 15.97 7.72 8.74
C SER A 46 15.48 7.22 7.37
N TRP A 47 14.68 8.04 6.71
CA TRP A 47 14.25 7.82 5.33
C TRP A 47 14.47 9.13 4.55
N PRO A 48 14.91 9.09 3.30
CA PRO A 48 15.22 7.87 2.51
C PRO A 48 16.56 7.22 2.94
N VAL A 49 16.66 5.91 2.73
CA VAL A 49 17.93 5.19 2.82
C VAL A 49 18.53 5.18 1.42
N VAL A 50 19.72 5.77 1.27
CA VAL A 50 20.42 5.90 -0.02
C VAL A 50 21.85 5.37 0.15
N ASP A 51 22.27 4.53 -0.78
CA ASP A 51 23.65 4.07 -0.89
C ASP A 51 24.14 4.07 -2.35
N GLY A 52 25.30 3.53 -2.60
CA GLY A 52 25.89 3.51 -3.94
C GLY A 52 25.10 2.73 -4.99
N ARG A 53 24.11 1.93 -4.60
CA ARG A 53 23.24 1.19 -5.54
C ARG A 53 22.23 2.11 -6.20
N GLU A 54 21.62 3.00 -5.42
CA GLU A 54 20.65 3.99 -5.93
C GLU A 54 21.37 5.01 -6.82
N GLU A 55 22.54 5.50 -6.37
CA GLU A 55 23.35 6.42 -7.17
C GLU A 55 23.73 5.81 -8.51
N LYS A 56 24.29 4.59 -8.50
CA LYS A 56 24.63 3.89 -9.73
C LYS A 56 23.44 3.69 -10.65
N ALA A 57 22.29 3.27 -10.12
CA ALA A 57 21.10 3.02 -10.94
C ALA A 57 20.59 4.30 -11.61
N LEU A 58 20.63 5.44 -10.91
CA LEU A 58 20.26 6.73 -11.48
C LEU A 58 21.24 7.18 -12.57
N LEU A 59 22.56 7.05 -12.31
CA LEU A 59 23.60 7.41 -13.28
C LEU A 59 23.56 6.51 -14.52
N ASP A 60 23.28 5.21 -14.37
CA ASP A 60 23.12 4.28 -15.50
C ASP A 60 21.96 4.71 -16.41
N VAL A 61 20.83 5.15 -15.84
CA VAL A 61 19.70 5.67 -16.63
C VAL A 61 20.06 7.01 -17.29
N LEU A 62 20.66 7.92 -16.53
CA LEU A 62 21.05 9.25 -17.02
C LEU A 62 22.00 9.16 -18.22
N HIS A 63 23.07 8.39 -18.07
CA HIS A 63 24.11 8.24 -19.10
C HIS A 63 23.65 7.35 -20.25
N GLY A 64 22.77 6.39 -19.99
CA GLY A 64 22.20 5.49 -20.99
C GLY A 64 21.22 6.20 -21.94
N LYS A 65 20.75 7.40 -21.61
CA LYS A 65 19.84 8.26 -22.42
C LYS A 65 18.54 7.56 -22.84
N ARG A 66 18.16 6.48 -22.17
CA ARG A 66 16.92 5.72 -22.39
C ARG A 66 15.92 6.04 -21.30
N TRP A 67 15.35 7.22 -21.37
CA TRP A 67 14.48 7.76 -20.31
C TRP A 67 13.01 7.39 -20.49
N PHE A 68 12.63 7.04 -21.71
CA PHE A 68 11.29 6.56 -22.03
C PHE A 68 11.18 5.07 -21.76
N ARG A 69 10.10 4.64 -21.07
CA ARG A 69 9.92 3.22 -20.70
C ARG A 69 9.90 2.27 -21.91
N GLY A 70 9.45 2.75 -23.07
CA GLY A 70 9.39 1.96 -24.32
C GLY A 70 10.76 1.66 -24.92
N ASP A 71 11.77 2.49 -24.64
CA ASP A 71 13.14 2.31 -25.15
C ASP A 71 14.07 1.62 -24.15
N GLY A 72 13.65 1.53 -22.88
CA GLY A 72 14.42 0.98 -21.78
C GLY A 72 13.76 -0.25 -21.15
N GLN A 73 14.54 -0.97 -20.38
CA GLN A 73 14.05 -2.15 -19.64
C GLN A 73 13.93 -1.93 -18.13
N THR A 74 14.28 -0.75 -17.63
CA THR A 74 14.37 -0.48 -16.19
C THR A 74 13.00 -0.60 -15.52
N VAL A 75 11.96 -0.05 -16.14
CA VAL A 75 10.58 -0.13 -15.63
C VAL A 75 10.06 -1.57 -15.69
N GLY A 76 10.27 -2.28 -16.80
CA GLY A 76 9.85 -3.68 -16.93
C GLY A 76 10.50 -4.58 -15.86
N ARG A 77 11.80 -4.42 -15.62
CA ARG A 77 12.51 -5.15 -14.55
C ARG A 77 11.96 -4.82 -13.17
N PHE A 78 11.59 -3.57 -12.91
CA PHE A 78 10.94 -3.18 -11.66
C PHE A 78 9.57 -3.85 -11.52
N GLU A 79 8.73 -3.81 -12.55
CA GLU A 79 7.40 -4.42 -12.57
C GLU A 79 7.46 -5.92 -12.29
N GLU A 80 8.39 -6.63 -12.93
CA GLU A 80 8.63 -8.06 -12.69
C GLU A 80 9.12 -8.34 -11.27
N ALA A 81 10.06 -7.55 -10.77
CA ALA A 81 10.60 -7.72 -9.42
C ALA A 81 9.53 -7.46 -8.36
N TYR A 82 8.73 -6.41 -8.55
CA TYR A 82 7.66 -6.06 -7.63
C TYR A 82 6.52 -7.08 -7.64
N ALA A 83 6.14 -7.58 -8.81
CA ALA A 83 5.16 -8.66 -8.92
C ALA A 83 5.63 -9.92 -8.17
N ARG A 84 6.91 -10.31 -8.34
CA ARG A 84 7.49 -11.43 -7.58
C ARG A 84 7.49 -11.19 -6.07
N LEU A 85 7.86 -9.99 -5.63
CA LEU A 85 7.91 -9.62 -4.21
C LEU A 85 6.54 -9.70 -3.54
N THR A 86 5.50 -9.27 -4.24
CA THR A 86 4.12 -9.22 -3.72
C THR A 86 3.33 -10.50 -3.97
N GLY A 87 3.86 -11.43 -4.77
CA GLY A 87 3.14 -12.63 -5.20
C GLY A 87 2.05 -12.35 -6.24
N ALA A 88 2.02 -11.15 -6.82
CA ALA A 88 1.08 -10.79 -7.88
C ALA A 88 1.50 -11.40 -9.21
N ARG A 89 0.51 -11.72 -10.08
CA ARG A 89 0.80 -12.22 -11.43
C ARG A 89 1.39 -11.13 -12.34
N HIS A 90 0.97 -9.91 -12.15
CA HIS A 90 1.35 -8.76 -12.96
C HIS A 90 1.53 -7.52 -12.08
N CYS A 91 2.35 -6.60 -12.55
CA CYS A 91 2.51 -5.27 -11.98
C CYS A 91 2.62 -4.25 -13.11
N ILE A 92 2.03 -3.10 -12.92
CA ILE A 92 2.15 -1.95 -13.85
C ILE A 92 2.60 -0.76 -13.02
N ALA A 93 3.75 -0.19 -13.36
CA ALA A 93 4.26 1.01 -12.75
C ALA A 93 3.57 2.25 -13.33
N THR A 94 3.12 3.13 -12.46
CA THR A 94 2.51 4.41 -12.80
C THR A 94 3.35 5.57 -12.27
N ALA A 95 3.12 6.78 -12.75
CA ALA A 95 3.89 7.96 -12.36
C ALA A 95 3.70 8.34 -10.88
N ASN A 96 2.55 7.98 -10.29
CA ASN A 96 2.20 8.30 -8.91
C ASN A 96 1.05 7.41 -8.41
N GLY A 97 0.80 7.43 -7.09
CA GLY A 97 -0.25 6.63 -6.46
C GLY A 97 -1.67 6.99 -6.90
N THR A 98 -1.94 8.26 -7.20
CA THR A 98 -3.24 8.69 -7.73
C THR A 98 -3.54 8.00 -9.06
N SER A 99 -2.59 8.02 -10.00
CA SER A 99 -2.72 7.31 -11.28
C SER A 99 -2.85 5.80 -11.10
N ALA A 100 -2.21 5.23 -10.07
CA ALA A 100 -2.36 3.82 -9.76
C ALA A 100 -3.78 3.47 -9.31
N LEU A 101 -4.40 4.31 -8.47
CA LEU A 101 -5.79 4.13 -8.03
C LEU A 101 -6.76 4.23 -9.21
N TYR A 102 -6.62 5.25 -10.06
CA TYR A 102 -7.45 5.38 -11.26
C TYR A 102 -7.31 4.17 -12.18
N ALA A 103 -6.10 3.71 -12.44
CA ALA A 103 -5.87 2.54 -13.28
C ALA A 103 -6.48 1.27 -12.67
N ALA A 104 -6.42 1.11 -11.34
CA ALA A 104 -6.99 -0.04 -10.64
C ALA A 104 -8.53 -0.01 -10.72
N LEU A 105 -9.17 1.14 -10.47
CA LEU A 105 -10.63 1.28 -10.56
C LEU A 105 -11.13 1.04 -11.98
N ALA A 106 -10.45 1.61 -12.98
CA ALA A 106 -10.76 1.38 -14.39
C ALA A 106 -10.60 -0.09 -14.79
N GLY A 107 -9.56 -0.77 -14.29
CA GLY A 107 -9.34 -2.19 -14.54
C GLY A 107 -10.34 -3.12 -13.86
N LEU A 108 -11.07 -2.61 -12.87
CA LEU A 108 -12.16 -3.31 -12.19
C LEU A 108 -13.54 -2.93 -12.73
N ASP A 109 -13.60 -2.10 -13.78
CA ASP A 109 -14.85 -1.59 -14.37
C ASP A 109 -15.77 -0.88 -13.36
N VAL A 110 -15.18 -0.21 -12.35
CA VAL A 110 -15.95 0.57 -11.37
C VAL A 110 -16.57 1.79 -12.07
N ALA A 111 -17.89 1.92 -11.96
CA ALA A 111 -18.70 2.89 -12.68
C ALA A 111 -19.60 3.73 -11.75
N PRO A 112 -20.21 4.82 -12.23
CA PRO A 112 -21.18 5.59 -11.47
C PRO A 112 -22.32 4.72 -10.96
N GLY A 113 -22.55 4.74 -9.65
CA GLY A 113 -23.54 3.91 -8.96
C GLY A 113 -22.94 2.75 -8.18
N ASP A 114 -21.66 2.43 -8.40
CA ASP A 114 -20.95 1.43 -7.59
C ASP A 114 -20.49 2.01 -6.24
N GLU A 115 -20.37 1.14 -5.25
CA GLU A 115 -19.91 1.49 -3.92
C GLU A 115 -18.48 0.96 -3.70
N VAL A 116 -17.57 1.84 -3.25
CA VAL A 116 -16.19 1.49 -2.91
C VAL A 116 -15.97 1.73 -1.42
N ILE A 117 -15.41 0.74 -0.73
CA ILE A 117 -15.09 0.85 0.70
C ILE A 117 -13.67 1.37 0.85
N LEU A 118 -13.52 2.46 1.58
CA LEU A 118 -12.26 3.15 1.82
C LEU A 118 -11.91 3.19 3.31
N PRO A 119 -10.62 3.17 3.69
CA PRO A 119 -10.22 3.45 5.05
C PRO A 119 -10.52 4.93 5.40
N PRO A 120 -10.95 5.24 6.64
CA PRO A 120 -11.28 6.61 7.03
C PRO A 120 -10.06 7.53 7.15
N TYR A 121 -8.86 6.95 7.29
CA TYR A 121 -7.59 7.67 7.36
C TYR A 121 -6.75 7.34 6.14
N THR A 122 -6.77 8.21 5.15
CA THR A 122 -6.08 8.05 3.89
C THR A 122 -5.81 9.41 3.24
N PHE A 123 -5.02 9.42 2.17
CA PHE A 123 -4.78 10.61 1.37
C PHE A 123 -6.01 10.95 0.52
N VAL A 124 -6.23 12.24 0.27
CA VAL A 124 -7.42 12.75 -0.45
C VAL A 124 -7.66 12.10 -1.82
N ALA A 125 -6.60 11.75 -2.53
CA ALA A 125 -6.72 11.07 -3.84
C ALA A 125 -7.45 9.71 -3.79
N THR A 126 -7.63 9.13 -2.61
CA THR A 126 -8.39 7.91 -2.45
C THR A 126 -9.91 8.17 -2.48
N LEU A 127 -10.33 9.42 -2.22
CA LEU A 127 -11.73 9.85 -2.18
C LEU A 127 -12.20 10.47 -3.51
N ASN A 128 -11.27 10.98 -4.32
CA ASN A 128 -11.54 11.62 -5.60
C ASN A 128 -11.69 10.53 -6.72
#